data_b42a526cdd7058c5c040d72aac84ee9c
#
_entry.id   b42a526cdd7058c5c040d72aac84ee9c
#
_cell.length_a   1.000
_cell.length_b   1.000
_cell.length_c   1.000
_cell.angle_alpha   90.00
_cell.angle_beta   90.00
_cell.angle_gamma   90.00
#
_symmetry.space_group_name_H-M   'P 1'
#
loop_
_entity.id
_entity.type
_entity.pdbx_description
1 polymer ?
#
loop_
_entity_poly.entity_id
_entity_poly.type
_entity_poly.pdbx_seq_one_letter_code
_entity_poly.pdbx_strand_id
1 'polypeptide(L)'
;MSTNKKTKIVATLGPACSSKEVIKDMIDAGVNVFRINFSHADYADVSERINIIRELNDQYGYTTAILADLQGPKLRVGVMKEDVVVNPGDIITFQTAEDVPGSAERVYMNYKEFPRDVNPGEKILLDDGKLMFEALETNGTTEVKCKVIQGGPLKSKKGVNL
;
A
#
# COMPACT_ATOMS: atom_id res chain seq x y z
N MET A 1 -12.45 28.56 18.96
CA MET A 1 -11.54 28.47 20.14
C MET A 1 -10.25 27.78 19.69
N SER A 2 -9.13 28.48 19.69
CA SER A 2 -7.82 27.84 19.41
C SER A 2 -7.49 26.91 20.59
N THR A 3 -7.77 25.63 20.45
CA THR A 3 -7.30 24.66 21.41
C THR A 3 -5.80 24.52 21.22
N ASN A 4 -5.04 24.96 22.21
CA ASN A 4 -3.56 24.88 22.20
C ASN A 4 -3.08 23.42 22.39
N LYS A 5 -3.67 22.50 21.59
CA LYS A 5 -3.29 21.09 21.64
C LYS A 5 -2.01 20.84 20.86
N LYS A 6 -1.08 20.18 21.50
CA LYS A 6 0.24 19.86 20.93
C LYS A 6 0.16 18.71 19.91
N THR A 7 -0.78 17.77 20.08
CA THR A 7 -1.02 16.65 19.19
C THR A 7 -1.83 17.07 17.97
N LYS A 8 -1.37 16.71 16.79
CA LYS A 8 -2.10 16.91 15.53
C LYS A 8 -2.88 15.65 15.19
N ILE A 9 -4.14 15.83 14.77
CA ILE A 9 -5.00 14.74 14.32
C ILE A 9 -4.99 14.68 12.80
N VAL A 10 -4.62 13.54 12.25
CA VAL A 10 -4.74 13.19 10.84
C VAL A 10 -5.93 12.26 10.68
N ALA A 11 -6.93 12.65 9.89
CA ALA A 11 -8.12 11.85 9.62
C ALA A 11 -8.16 11.47 8.14
N THR A 12 -8.39 10.18 7.84
CA THR A 12 -8.56 9.74 6.45
C THR A 12 -10.00 9.98 6.01
N LEU A 13 -10.19 10.68 4.89
CA LEU A 13 -11.49 10.84 4.27
C LEU A 13 -11.91 9.55 3.54
N GLY A 14 -13.13 9.14 3.82
CA GLY A 14 -13.79 8.00 3.18
C GLY A 14 -15.24 8.34 2.81
N PRO A 15 -16.01 7.38 2.28
CA PRO A 15 -17.41 7.61 1.90
C PRO A 15 -18.30 8.13 3.03
N ALA A 16 -18.05 7.69 4.27
CA ALA A 16 -18.82 8.08 5.44
C ALA A 16 -18.59 9.53 5.90
N CYS A 17 -17.54 10.21 5.41
CA CYS A 17 -17.16 11.56 5.84
C CYS A 17 -16.83 12.45 4.64
N SER A 18 -17.66 12.41 3.58
CA SER A 18 -17.46 13.17 2.35
C SER A 18 -18.33 14.43 2.25
N SER A 19 -19.37 14.58 3.08
CA SER A 19 -20.23 15.77 3.03
C SER A 19 -19.60 16.96 3.71
N LYS A 20 -20.00 18.17 3.27
CA LYS A 20 -19.48 19.45 3.79
C LYS A 20 -19.74 19.60 5.30
N GLU A 21 -20.92 19.16 5.75
CA GLU A 21 -21.31 19.22 7.16
C GLU A 21 -20.40 18.34 8.02
N VAL A 22 -20.21 17.07 7.61
CA VAL A 22 -19.36 16.13 8.37
C VAL A 22 -17.90 16.58 8.37
N ILE A 23 -17.37 17.08 7.24
CA ILE A 23 -16.01 17.62 7.19
C ILE A 23 -15.86 18.81 8.14
N LYS A 24 -16.85 19.72 8.18
CA LYS A 24 -16.86 20.86 9.10
C LYS A 24 -16.87 20.39 10.56
N ASP A 25 -17.75 19.44 10.92
CA ASP A 25 -17.82 18.89 12.27
C ASP A 25 -16.50 18.24 12.71
N MET A 26 -15.83 17.53 11.80
CA MET A 26 -14.51 16.95 12.05
C MET A 26 -13.44 18.03 12.30
N ILE A 27 -13.48 19.16 11.57
CA ILE A 27 -12.56 20.30 11.80
C ILE A 27 -12.84 20.90 13.18
N ASP A 28 -14.10 21.14 13.51
CA ASP A 28 -14.52 21.69 14.80
C ASP A 28 -14.16 20.76 15.98
N ALA A 29 -14.26 19.44 15.76
CA ALA A 29 -13.78 18.42 16.70
C ALA A 29 -12.24 18.37 16.82
N GLY A 30 -11.54 19.05 15.92
CA GLY A 30 -10.10 19.30 16.00
C GLY A 30 -9.23 18.51 15.04
N VAL A 31 -9.74 18.02 13.94
CA VAL A 31 -8.91 17.49 12.84
C VAL A 31 -8.03 18.62 12.28
N ASN A 32 -6.75 18.30 12.10
CA ASN A 32 -5.76 19.25 11.58
C ASN A 32 -5.37 18.95 10.14
N VAL A 33 -5.43 17.66 9.75
CA VAL A 33 -5.03 17.19 8.42
C VAL A 33 -6.02 16.17 7.92
N PHE A 34 -6.54 16.35 6.72
CA PHE A 34 -7.29 15.29 6.03
C PHE A 34 -6.35 14.53 5.09
N ARG A 35 -6.26 13.21 5.30
CA ARG A 35 -5.54 12.31 4.39
C ARG A 35 -6.50 11.78 3.33
N ILE A 36 -6.11 11.91 2.07
CA ILE A 36 -6.82 11.34 0.91
C ILE A 36 -5.96 10.22 0.34
N ASN A 37 -6.50 8.98 0.37
CA ASN A 37 -5.81 7.82 -0.20
C ASN A 37 -6.12 7.74 -1.70
N PHE A 38 -5.12 8.01 -2.54
CA PHE A 38 -5.22 7.97 -4.00
C PHE A 38 -5.19 6.56 -4.60
N SER A 39 -4.96 5.52 -3.80
CA SER A 39 -4.90 4.13 -4.32
C SER A 39 -6.25 3.62 -4.85
N HIS A 40 -7.36 4.18 -4.39
CA HIS A 40 -8.73 3.74 -4.71
C HIS A 40 -9.69 4.92 -4.95
N ALA A 41 -9.15 6.11 -5.17
CA ALA A 41 -9.95 7.32 -5.26
C ALA A 41 -10.42 7.57 -6.69
N ASP A 42 -11.69 7.94 -6.84
CA ASP A 42 -12.18 8.63 -8.03
C ASP A 42 -11.71 10.09 -7.99
N TYR A 43 -11.10 10.57 -9.07
CA TYR A 43 -10.54 11.92 -9.11
C TYR A 43 -11.60 13.02 -9.03
N ALA A 44 -12.84 12.77 -9.48
CA ALA A 44 -13.94 13.73 -9.38
C ALA A 44 -14.34 13.90 -7.91
N ASP A 45 -14.54 12.78 -7.19
CA ASP A 45 -14.84 12.77 -5.75
C ASP A 45 -13.73 13.44 -4.92
N VAL A 46 -12.46 13.19 -5.28
CA VAL A 46 -11.31 13.80 -4.62
C VAL A 46 -11.33 15.32 -4.80
N SER A 47 -11.56 15.78 -6.02
CA SER A 47 -11.60 17.23 -6.33
C SER A 47 -12.72 17.94 -5.56
N GLU A 48 -13.89 17.31 -5.45
CA GLU A 48 -15.01 17.84 -4.68
C GLU A 48 -14.64 18.00 -3.20
N ARG A 49 -14.09 16.94 -2.58
CA ARG A 49 -13.65 16.97 -1.17
C ARG A 49 -12.58 18.02 -0.90
N ILE A 50 -11.61 18.17 -1.82
CA ILE A 50 -10.58 19.21 -1.73
C ILE A 50 -11.23 20.60 -1.76
N ASN A 51 -12.17 20.83 -2.66
CA ASN A 51 -12.87 22.09 -2.76
C ASN A 51 -13.67 22.41 -1.50
N ILE A 52 -14.39 21.41 -0.94
CA ILE A 52 -15.11 21.57 0.32
C ILE A 52 -14.17 22.01 1.45
N ILE A 53 -13.01 21.37 1.60
CA ILE A 53 -12.05 21.72 2.66
C ILE A 53 -11.53 23.14 2.47
N ARG A 54 -11.20 23.53 1.22
CA ARG A 54 -10.73 24.89 0.89
C ARG A 54 -11.79 25.94 1.18
N GLU A 55 -13.05 25.70 0.75
CA GLU A 55 -14.17 26.61 1.04
C GLU A 55 -14.37 26.78 2.55
N LEU A 56 -14.31 25.70 3.34
CA LEU A 56 -14.45 25.77 4.79
C LEU A 56 -13.28 26.54 5.43
N ASN A 57 -12.06 26.34 4.95
CA ASN A 57 -10.92 27.12 5.42
C ASN A 57 -11.11 28.60 5.16
N ASP A 58 -11.55 28.98 3.94
CA ASP A 58 -11.76 30.38 3.56
C ASP A 58 -12.93 31.00 4.33
N GLN A 59 -14.04 30.26 4.47
CA GLN A 59 -15.26 30.76 5.08
C GLN A 59 -15.12 30.97 6.60
N TYR A 60 -14.42 30.07 7.29
CA TYR A 60 -14.35 30.04 8.76
C TYR A 60 -12.96 30.38 9.32
N GLY A 61 -11.99 30.68 8.46
CA GLY A 61 -10.62 30.96 8.89
C GLY A 61 -9.88 29.74 9.46
N TYR A 62 -10.26 28.54 9.02
CA TYR A 62 -9.54 27.33 9.40
C TYR A 62 -8.20 27.22 8.65
N THR A 63 -7.30 26.42 9.21
CA THR A 63 -5.97 26.13 8.61
C THR A 63 -5.76 24.62 8.45
N THR A 64 -6.82 23.91 8.10
CA THR A 64 -6.78 22.46 7.93
C THR A 64 -6.02 22.09 6.66
N ALA A 65 -5.01 21.24 6.79
CA ALA A 65 -4.20 20.78 5.68
C ALA A 65 -4.77 19.53 5.00
N ILE A 66 -4.34 19.31 3.75
CA ILE A 66 -4.66 18.14 2.96
C ILE A 66 -3.37 17.35 2.73
N LEU A 67 -3.38 16.04 3.04
CA LEU A 67 -2.30 15.11 2.77
C LEU A 67 -2.72 14.18 1.64
N ALA A 68 -2.09 14.31 0.49
CA ALA A 68 -2.25 13.41 -0.64
C ALA A 68 -1.35 12.18 -0.44
N ASP A 69 -1.96 11.03 -0.12
CA ASP A 69 -1.25 9.76 -0.04
C ASP A 69 -1.27 9.09 -1.40
N LEU A 70 -0.21 9.34 -2.17
CA LEU A 70 -0.06 8.85 -3.53
C LEU A 70 0.31 7.38 -3.54
N GLN A 71 -0.29 6.63 -4.46
CA GLN A 71 -0.09 5.18 -4.54
C GLN A 71 1.37 4.78 -4.82
N GLY A 72 2.13 5.57 -5.58
CA GLY A 72 3.46 5.19 -6.06
C GLY A 72 3.46 3.91 -6.92
N PRO A 73 4.60 3.45 -7.40
CA PRO A 73 4.74 2.13 -8.00
C PRO A 73 4.54 1.07 -6.91
N LYS A 74 3.43 0.30 -7.00
CA LYS A 74 3.12 -0.73 -6.01
C LYS A 74 3.59 -2.09 -6.53
N LEU A 75 4.63 -2.63 -5.90
CA LEU A 75 5.11 -3.97 -6.18
C LEU A 75 4.10 -4.99 -5.66
N ARG A 76 3.68 -5.93 -6.49
CA ARG A 76 2.69 -6.95 -6.12
C ARG A 76 3.00 -8.30 -6.75
N VAL A 77 2.66 -9.35 -6.04
CA VAL A 77 2.54 -10.69 -6.65
C VAL A 77 1.27 -10.78 -7.50
N GLY A 78 1.28 -11.68 -8.46
CA GLY A 78 0.15 -11.97 -9.35
C GLY A 78 -1.00 -12.71 -8.66
N VAL A 79 -1.83 -13.34 -9.49
CA VAL A 79 -2.90 -14.21 -9.03
C VAL A 79 -2.28 -15.53 -8.55
N MET A 80 -2.75 -16.04 -7.41
CA MET A 80 -2.35 -17.34 -6.88
C MET A 80 -3.43 -18.37 -7.16
N LYS A 81 -3.05 -19.63 -7.27
CA LYS A 81 -3.97 -20.78 -7.17
C LYS A 81 -4.65 -20.76 -5.80
N GLU A 82 -5.75 -21.51 -5.65
CA GLU A 82 -6.45 -21.60 -4.36
C GLU A 82 -5.57 -22.29 -3.31
N ASP A 83 -5.74 -21.88 -2.06
CA ASP A 83 -5.15 -22.48 -0.86
C ASP A 83 -3.62 -22.71 -0.87
N VAL A 84 -2.87 -21.82 -1.54
CA VAL A 84 -1.41 -21.90 -1.51
C VAL A 84 -0.88 -21.45 -0.15
N VAL A 85 -0.13 -22.34 0.49
CA VAL A 85 0.59 -22.11 1.75
C VAL A 85 2.08 -22.38 1.52
N VAL A 86 2.93 -21.54 2.07
CA VAL A 86 4.39 -21.74 2.08
C VAL A 86 4.88 -21.90 3.52
N ASN A 87 5.86 -22.78 3.74
CA ASN A 87 6.40 -23.09 5.06
C ASN A 87 7.83 -22.59 5.19
N PRO A 88 8.30 -22.26 6.41
CA PRO A 88 9.69 -21.91 6.63
C PRO A 88 10.63 -23.01 6.12
N GLY A 89 11.61 -22.62 5.32
CA GLY A 89 12.56 -23.51 4.66
C GLY A 89 12.21 -23.90 3.22
N ASP A 90 10.96 -23.70 2.78
CA ASP A 90 10.57 -23.94 1.39
C ASP A 90 11.36 -23.02 0.44
N ILE A 91 11.53 -23.48 -0.80
CA ILE A 91 12.15 -22.73 -1.87
C ILE A 91 11.08 -22.31 -2.87
N ILE A 92 11.03 -21.01 -3.15
CA ILE A 92 10.09 -20.41 -4.10
C ILE A 92 10.81 -19.52 -5.10
N THR A 93 10.37 -19.51 -6.35
CA THR A 93 10.89 -18.64 -7.38
C THR A 93 9.90 -17.51 -7.69
N PHE A 94 10.33 -16.27 -7.49
CA PHE A 94 9.64 -15.10 -8.01
C PHE A 94 10.09 -14.87 -9.45
N GLN A 95 9.14 -14.70 -10.36
CA GLN A 95 9.43 -14.50 -11.78
C GLN A 95 8.64 -13.30 -12.34
N THR A 96 9.20 -12.64 -13.34
CA THR A 96 8.64 -11.42 -13.96
C THR A 96 8.28 -11.59 -15.44
N ALA A 97 8.49 -12.78 -15.99
CA ALA A 97 8.32 -13.04 -17.42
C ALA A 97 6.86 -13.25 -17.82
N GLU A 98 6.12 -14.05 -17.06
CA GLU A 98 4.76 -14.47 -17.43
C GLU A 98 3.81 -14.30 -16.24
N ASP A 99 2.70 -13.56 -16.46
CA ASP A 99 1.63 -13.40 -15.47
C ASP A 99 0.71 -14.63 -15.49
N VAL A 100 1.18 -15.69 -14.87
CA VAL A 100 0.45 -16.95 -14.72
C VAL A 100 0.08 -17.19 -13.26
N PRO A 101 -1.00 -17.96 -12.96
CA PRO A 101 -1.37 -18.27 -11.59
C PRO A 101 -0.25 -18.96 -10.81
N GLY A 102 0.17 -18.33 -9.71
CA GLY A 102 1.26 -18.80 -8.86
C GLY A 102 0.94 -20.04 -8.06
N SER A 103 1.98 -20.73 -7.59
CA SER A 103 1.95 -21.90 -6.70
C SER A 103 2.89 -21.68 -5.51
N ALA A 104 3.06 -22.71 -4.67
CA ALA A 104 4.04 -22.68 -3.58
C ALA A 104 5.50 -22.63 -4.08
N GLU A 105 5.75 -23.03 -5.33
CA GLU A 105 7.09 -23.08 -5.91
C GLU A 105 7.41 -21.87 -6.81
N ARG A 106 6.39 -21.22 -7.40
CA ARG A 106 6.59 -20.16 -8.39
C ARG A 106 5.51 -19.10 -8.33
N VAL A 107 5.92 -17.83 -8.32
CA VAL A 107 5.05 -16.66 -8.19
C VAL A 107 5.42 -15.60 -9.21
N TYR A 108 4.40 -15.05 -9.90
CA TYR A 108 4.60 -13.87 -10.74
C TYR A 108 4.75 -12.62 -9.88
N MET A 109 5.68 -11.75 -10.29
CA MET A 109 5.95 -10.44 -9.71
C MET A 109 5.78 -9.35 -10.78
N ASN A 110 4.95 -8.34 -10.54
CA ASN A 110 4.64 -7.30 -11.53
C ASN A 110 5.76 -6.28 -11.76
N TYR A 111 6.85 -6.34 -11.00
CA TYR A 111 8.00 -5.44 -11.12
C TYR A 111 9.10 -6.09 -11.95
N LYS A 112 9.24 -5.68 -13.21
CA LYS A 112 10.17 -6.29 -14.18
C LYS A 112 11.63 -6.19 -13.78
N GLU A 113 12.01 -5.11 -13.10
CA GLU A 113 13.40 -4.88 -12.66
C GLU A 113 13.75 -5.65 -11.35
N PHE A 114 12.79 -6.31 -10.75
CA PHE A 114 12.96 -7.06 -9.51
C PHE A 114 14.18 -7.99 -9.50
N PRO A 115 14.45 -8.82 -10.54
CA PRO A 115 15.62 -9.69 -10.55
C PRO A 115 16.96 -8.96 -10.63
N ARG A 116 16.96 -7.72 -11.14
CA ARG A 116 18.15 -6.88 -11.21
C ARG A 116 18.42 -6.14 -9.90
N ASP A 117 17.34 -5.72 -9.24
CA ASP A 117 17.41 -4.83 -8.07
C ASP A 117 17.56 -5.60 -6.75
N VAL A 118 17.36 -6.93 -6.75
CA VAL A 118 17.49 -7.77 -5.56
C VAL A 118 18.80 -8.54 -5.57
N ASN A 119 19.52 -8.51 -4.45
CA ASN A 119 20.77 -9.25 -4.27
C ASN A 119 20.59 -10.47 -3.34
N PRO A 120 21.38 -11.53 -3.51
CA PRO A 120 21.41 -12.64 -2.57
C PRO A 120 21.62 -12.19 -1.12
N GLY A 121 20.84 -12.72 -0.18
CA GLY A 121 20.82 -12.37 1.23
C GLY A 121 19.85 -11.26 1.61
N GLU A 122 19.28 -10.53 0.65
CA GLU A 122 18.27 -9.51 0.94
C GLU A 122 16.93 -10.12 1.30
N LYS A 123 16.19 -9.41 2.15
CA LYS A 123 14.86 -9.82 2.62
C LYS A 123 13.78 -9.22 1.76
N ILE A 124 12.80 -10.05 1.42
CA ILE A 124 11.62 -9.67 0.67
C ILE A 124 10.42 -9.90 1.58
N LEU A 125 9.65 -8.84 1.85
CA LEU A 125 8.46 -8.88 2.68
C LEU A 125 7.20 -8.89 1.80
N LEU A 126 6.21 -9.70 2.17
CA LEU A 126 4.96 -9.83 1.44
C LEU A 126 3.77 -9.75 2.40
N ASP A 127 2.64 -9.18 1.94
CA ASP A 127 1.40 -8.97 2.72
C ASP A 127 1.67 -8.24 4.04
N ASP A 128 2.29 -7.05 3.94
CA ASP A 128 2.65 -6.19 5.09
C ASP A 128 3.56 -6.89 6.11
N GLY A 129 4.47 -7.75 5.62
CA GLY A 129 5.44 -8.48 6.44
C GLY A 129 4.91 -9.75 7.11
N LYS A 130 3.69 -10.21 6.75
CA LYS A 130 3.17 -11.51 7.23
C LYS A 130 3.96 -12.68 6.68
N LEU A 131 4.54 -12.53 5.50
CA LEU A 131 5.45 -13.50 4.90
C LEU A 131 6.80 -12.82 4.69
N MET A 132 7.88 -13.57 4.93
CA MET A 132 9.25 -13.11 4.73
C MET A 132 10.04 -14.16 3.95
N PHE A 133 10.76 -13.68 2.96
CA PHE A 133 11.65 -14.49 2.13
C PHE A 133 13.06 -13.91 2.17
N GLU A 134 14.05 -14.74 1.91
CA GLU A 134 15.45 -14.35 1.69
C GLU A 134 15.85 -14.74 0.28
N ALA A 135 16.35 -13.80 -0.50
CA ALA A 135 16.86 -14.07 -1.82
C ALA A 135 18.11 -14.95 -1.74
N LEU A 136 18.12 -16.07 -2.43
CA LEU A 136 19.26 -16.98 -2.52
C LEU A 136 20.11 -16.71 -3.75
N GLU A 137 19.44 -16.56 -4.90
CA GLU A 137 20.09 -16.32 -6.19
C GLU A 137 19.15 -15.55 -7.12
N THR A 138 19.71 -14.80 -8.04
CA THR A 138 19.01 -14.11 -9.12
C THR A 138 19.70 -14.39 -10.45
N ASN A 139 18.92 -14.48 -11.54
CA ASN A 139 19.49 -14.51 -12.89
C ASN A 139 19.68 -13.10 -13.49
N GLY A 140 19.32 -12.05 -12.72
CA GLY A 140 19.45 -10.65 -13.12
C GLY A 140 18.48 -10.16 -14.19
N THR A 141 17.58 -11.03 -14.66
CA THR A 141 16.69 -10.72 -15.81
C THR A 141 15.22 -11.02 -15.54
N THR A 142 14.89 -12.23 -15.10
CA THR A 142 13.49 -12.68 -14.99
C THR A 142 13.15 -13.43 -13.71
N GLU A 143 14.13 -13.89 -12.94
CA GLU A 143 13.87 -14.79 -11.80
C GLU A 143 14.76 -14.49 -10.60
N VAL A 144 14.14 -14.58 -9.41
CA VAL A 144 14.81 -14.60 -8.11
C VAL A 144 14.35 -15.83 -7.35
N LYS A 145 15.27 -16.69 -6.97
CA LYS A 145 15.01 -17.84 -6.13
C LYS A 145 15.17 -17.47 -4.68
N CYS A 146 14.18 -17.77 -3.87
CA CYS A 146 14.10 -17.34 -2.48
C CYS A 146 13.84 -18.54 -1.55
N LYS A 147 14.32 -18.41 -0.32
CA LYS A 147 13.97 -19.27 0.79
C LYS A 147 12.90 -18.61 1.64
N VAL A 148 11.88 -19.35 2.03
CA VAL A 148 10.87 -18.88 2.98
C VAL A 148 11.49 -18.83 4.37
N ILE A 149 11.49 -17.65 4.99
CA ILE A 149 11.93 -17.43 6.38
C ILE A 149 10.73 -17.45 7.33
N GLN A 150 9.67 -16.71 6.96
CA GLN A 150 8.38 -16.74 7.66
C GLN A 150 7.30 -17.12 6.68
N GLY A 151 6.65 -18.26 6.93
CA GLY A 151 5.63 -18.86 6.09
C GLY A 151 4.21 -18.46 6.46
N GLY A 152 3.26 -18.96 5.68
CA GLY A 152 1.83 -18.73 5.85
C GLY A 152 1.05 -18.78 4.53
N PRO A 153 -0.22 -18.37 4.53
CA PRO A 153 -1.05 -18.31 3.32
C PRO A 153 -0.53 -17.28 2.31
N LEU A 154 -0.20 -17.74 1.10
CA LEU A 154 0.27 -16.91 0.01
C LEU A 154 -0.90 -16.47 -0.88
N LYS A 155 -1.37 -15.24 -0.70
CA LYS A 155 -2.59 -14.70 -1.32
C LYS A 155 -2.30 -13.87 -2.57
N SER A 156 -3.30 -13.83 -3.47
CA SER A 156 -3.25 -13.07 -4.72
C SER A 156 -3.09 -11.57 -4.50
N LYS A 157 -2.35 -10.91 -5.40
CA LYS A 157 -2.23 -9.45 -5.54
C LYS A 157 -1.73 -8.72 -4.29
N LYS A 158 -1.01 -9.44 -3.40
CA LYS A 158 -0.45 -8.86 -2.18
C LYS A 158 0.78 -7.99 -2.49
N GLY A 159 0.93 -6.93 -1.68
CA GLY A 159 2.05 -6.00 -1.77
C GLY A 159 3.36 -6.66 -1.38
N VAL A 160 4.42 -6.26 -2.08
CA VAL A 160 5.81 -6.68 -1.83
C VAL A 160 6.61 -5.46 -1.42
N ASN A 161 7.49 -5.61 -0.43
CA ASN A 161 8.48 -4.61 0.00
C ASN A 161 9.88 -5.24 -0.05
N LEU A 162 10.82 -4.45 -0.53
CA LEU A 162 12.24 -4.77 -0.64
C LEU A 162 13.03 -4.01 0.41
#